data_a6bfa28fd91a09f1bd8c448ea9ea981d
#
_entry.id   a6bfa28fd91a09f1bd8c448ea9ea981d
#
_cell.length_a   1.000
_cell.length_b   1.000
_cell.length_c   1.000
_cell.angle_alpha   90.00
_cell.angle_beta   90.00
_cell.angle_gamma   90.00
#
_symmetry.space_group_name_H-M   'P 1'
#
loop_
_entity.id
_entity.type
_entity.pdbx_description
1 polymer ?
#
loop_
_entity_poly.entity_id
_entity_poly.type
_entity_poly.pdbx_seq_one_letter_code
_entity_poly.pdbx_strand_id
1 'polypeptide(L)'
;MLNDIKVSFAFLTRIPINHGPDIKLHKSAIWFPLVGFFIGVMSGLSYLFLAQLLPALPAAALSLLVSIMITGAFHFDGLGDIFDGLIGGWNPEGRLKILKDSRHGTYGVVAIAFQIVFQITLISSLEPKDGALALVASHTISKIIPVVLMLLPSAPNQSGMGATASREIKYSYVFGSIFLAFMLTAPFCGLYFFAILLSLVVPIFVFSRWVIKKIGGMLGDAFGAGEQIAETVILIFFVSIFSINGSIAWIF
;
A
#
# COMPACT_ATOMS: atom_id res chain seq x y z
N MET A 1 -21.62 8.31 1.97
CA MET A 1 -21.23 7.09 1.27
C MET A 1 -20.69 7.37 -0.13
N LEU A 2 -21.47 7.81 -1.12
CA LEU A 2 -20.95 8.06 -2.47
C LEU A 2 -19.84 9.11 -2.51
N ASN A 3 -19.97 10.21 -1.76
CA ASN A 3 -18.91 11.21 -1.65
C ASN A 3 -17.63 10.65 -1.01
N ASP A 4 -17.76 9.80 0.00
CA ASP A 4 -16.59 9.18 0.66
C ASP A 4 -15.82 8.26 -0.29
N ILE A 5 -16.52 7.51 -1.17
CA ILE A 5 -15.88 6.72 -2.23
C ILE A 5 -15.14 7.63 -3.21
N LYS A 6 -15.78 8.71 -3.67
CA LYS A 6 -15.14 9.68 -4.58
C LYS A 6 -13.89 10.31 -3.95
N VAL A 7 -13.96 10.69 -2.67
CA VAL A 7 -12.82 11.22 -1.92
C VAL A 7 -11.70 10.19 -1.83
N SER A 8 -12.01 8.91 -1.60
CA SER A 8 -10.99 7.84 -1.54
C SER A 8 -10.25 7.69 -2.87
N PHE A 9 -10.98 7.67 -3.99
CA PHE A 9 -10.37 7.62 -5.32
C PHE A 9 -9.55 8.86 -5.63
N ALA A 10 -10.09 10.06 -5.36
CA ALA A 10 -9.39 11.32 -5.59
C ALA A 10 -8.12 11.44 -4.72
N PHE A 11 -8.13 10.86 -3.51
CA PHE A 11 -6.99 10.89 -2.60
C PHE A 11 -5.89 9.89 -2.99
N LEU A 12 -6.26 8.67 -3.40
CA LEU A 12 -5.32 7.57 -3.64
C LEU A 12 -4.91 7.42 -5.12
N THR A 13 -5.54 8.16 -6.03
CA THR A 13 -5.25 8.07 -7.47
C THR A 13 -5.10 9.43 -8.11
N ARG A 14 -4.54 9.46 -9.32
CA ARG A 14 -4.49 10.68 -10.17
C ARG A 14 -5.72 10.81 -11.08
N ILE A 15 -6.74 9.96 -10.88
CA ILE A 15 -7.97 10.05 -11.66
C ILE A 15 -8.75 11.31 -11.21
N PRO A 16 -9.09 12.21 -12.14
CA PRO A 16 -9.78 13.44 -11.80
C PRO A 16 -11.25 13.15 -11.46
N ILE A 17 -11.55 12.94 -10.18
CA ILE A 17 -12.90 12.68 -9.69
C ILE A 17 -13.41 13.90 -8.96
N ASN A 18 -14.54 14.45 -9.42
CA ASN A 18 -15.21 15.55 -8.75
C ASN A 18 -15.94 15.01 -7.51
N HIS A 19 -15.55 15.47 -6.35
CA HIS A 19 -16.17 15.19 -5.05
C HIS A 19 -16.71 16.47 -4.41
N GLY A 20 -17.63 16.34 -3.46
CA GLY A 20 -18.15 17.48 -2.72
C GLY A 20 -17.10 18.15 -1.82
N PRO A 21 -17.37 19.38 -1.33
CA PRO A 21 -16.42 20.14 -0.52
C PRO A 21 -16.17 19.54 0.88
N ASP A 22 -17.07 18.70 1.40
CA ASP A 22 -16.95 18.08 2.71
C ASP A 22 -16.03 16.83 2.64
N ILE A 23 -14.73 17.07 2.83
CA ILE A 23 -13.71 16.01 2.81
C ILE A 23 -13.51 15.49 4.23
N LYS A 24 -14.00 14.27 4.50
CA LYS A 24 -13.80 13.52 5.75
C LYS A 24 -12.97 12.27 5.50
N LEU A 25 -11.65 12.44 5.41
CA LEU A 25 -10.74 11.36 5.04
C LEU A 25 -10.87 10.14 5.97
N HIS A 26 -11.09 10.33 7.30
CA HIS A 26 -11.32 9.23 8.24
C HIS A 26 -12.54 8.36 7.89
N LYS A 27 -13.62 8.95 7.32
CA LYS A 27 -14.78 8.20 6.82
C LYS A 27 -14.51 7.55 5.48
N SER A 28 -13.78 8.26 4.63
CA SER A 28 -13.40 7.76 3.30
C SER A 28 -12.43 6.59 3.39
N ALA A 29 -11.63 6.51 4.45
CA ALA A 29 -10.62 5.46 4.63
C ALA A 29 -11.21 4.03 4.63
N ILE A 30 -12.48 3.85 5.00
CA ILE A 30 -13.17 2.54 4.88
C ILE A 30 -13.20 2.02 3.45
N TRP A 31 -13.14 2.92 2.46
CA TRP A 31 -13.21 2.61 1.02
C TRP A 31 -11.84 2.46 0.36
N PHE A 32 -10.74 2.62 1.11
CA PHE A 32 -9.39 2.45 0.57
C PHE A 32 -9.17 1.08 -0.08
N PRO A 33 -9.64 -0.06 0.49
CA PRO A 33 -9.53 -1.35 -0.18
C PRO A 33 -10.26 -1.43 -1.53
N LEU A 34 -11.38 -0.71 -1.71
CA LEU A 34 -12.08 -0.65 -2.99
C LEU A 34 -11.22 0.04 -4.07
N VAL A 35 -10.52 1.12 -3.69
CA VAL A 35 -9.56 1.78 -4.59
C VAL A 35 -8.40 0.85 -4.90
N GLY A 36 -7.87 0.15 -3.88
CA GLY A 36 -6.83 -0.86 -4.05
C GLY A 36 -7.27 -1.98 -4.99
N PHE A 37 -8.49 -2.46 -4.86
CA PHE A 37 -9.07 -3.47 -5.75
C PHE A 37 -9.09 -2.99 -7.21
N PHE A 38 -9.54 -1.75 -7.43
CA PHE A 38 -9.51 -1.16 -8.77
C PHE A 38 -8.09 -1.09 -9.34
N ILE A 39 -7.11 -0.60 -8.57
CA ILE A 39 -5.71 -0.52 -8.98
C ILE A 39 -5.17 -1.92 -9.28
N GLY A 40 -5.41 -2.88 -8.39
CA GLY A 40 -4.96 -4.25 -8.54
C GLY A 40 -5.56 -4.95 -9.76
N VAL A 41 -6.84 -4.74 -10.05
CA VAL A 41 -7.50 -5.27 -11.26
C VAL A 41 -6.86 -4.68 -12.51
N MET A 42 -6.64 -3.37 -12.58
CA MET A 42 -6.01 -2.73 -13.73
C MET A 42 -4.57 -3.23 -13.94
N SER A 43 -3.78 -3.33 -12.88
CA SER A 43 -2.42 -3.86 -12.92
C SER A 43 -2.41 -5.36 -13.26
N GLY A 44 -3.28 -6.17 -12.64
CA GLY A 44 -3.37 -7.61 -12.89
C GLY A 44 -3.82 -7.94 -14.31
N LEU A 45 -4.82 -7.24 -14.84
CA LEU A 45 -5.24 -7.40 -16.24
C LEU A 45 -4.13 -7.00 -17.22
N SER A 46 -3.40 -5.93 -16.92
CA SER A 46 -2.24 -5.56 -17.73
C SER A 46 -1.16 -6.64 -17.71
N TYR A 47 -0.89 -7.26 -16.55
CA TYR A 47 0.05 -8.38 -16.45
C TYR A 47 -0.40 -9.58 -17.28
N LEU A 48 -1.66 -10.00 -17.17
CA LEU A 48 -2.22 -11.10 -17.97
C LEU A 48 -2.10 -10.87 -19.48
N PHE A 49 -2.38 -9.64 -19.92
CA PHE A 49 -2.27 -9.28 -21.34
C PHE A 49 -0.83 -9.23 -21.80
N LEU A 50 0.04 -8.55 -21.06
CA LEU A 50 1.45 -8.36 -21.43
C LEU A 50 2.25 -9.65 -21.38
N ALA A 51 1.93 -10.57 -20.49
CA ALA A 51 2.58 -11.88 -20.40
C ALA A 51 2.31 -12.79 -21.62
N GLN A 52 1.32 -12.45 -22.47
CA GLN A 52 1.11 -13.13 -23.74
C GLN A 52 2.04 -12.60 -24.86
N LEU A 53 2.59 -11.41 -24.69
CA LEU A 53 3.38 -10.70 -25.70
C LEU A 53 4.87 -10.58 -25.32
N LEU A 54 5.16 -10.63 -24.03
CA LEU A 54 6.49 -10.33 -23.49
C LEU A 54 6.92 -11.42 -22.48
N PRO A 55 8.22 -11.61 -22.28
CA PRO A 55 8.73 -12.39 -21.15
C PRO A 55 8.23 -11.86 -19.80
N ALA A 56 8.21 -12.71 -18.77
CA ALA A 56 7.62 -12.42 -17.47
C ALA A 56 8.16 -11.13 -16.82
N LEU A 57 9.48 -10.90 -16.88
CA LEU A 57 10.10 -9.74 -16.22
C LEU A 57 9.63 -8.39 -16.82
N PRO A 58 9.70 -8.13 -18.13
CA PRO A 58 9.18 -6.89 -18.71
C PRO A 58 7.64 -6.78 -18.57
N ALA A 59 6.88 -7.88 -18.62
CA ALA A 59 5.45 -7.86 -18.38
C ALA A 59 5.15 -7.40 -16.95
N ALA A 60 5.86 -7.93 -15.95
CA ALA A 60 5.75 -7.52 -14.55
C ALA A 60 6.12 -6.04 -14.35
N ALA A 61 7.21 -5.58 -14.98
CA ALA A 61 7.65 -4.19 -14.89
C ALA A 61 6.59 -3.21 -15.42
N LEU A 62 6.01 -3.51 -16.57
CA LEU A 62 4.96 -2.67 -17.16
C LEU A 62 3.65 -2.74 -16.38
N SER A 63 3.29 -3.88 -15.80
CA SER A 63 2.10 -4.00 -14.96
C SER A 63 2.24 -3.19 -13.65
N LEU A 64 3.43 -3.20 -13.04
CA LEU A 64 3.72 -2.36 -11.88
C LEU A 64 3.69 -0.87 -12.28
N LEU A 65 4.20 -0.50 -13.45
CA LEU A 65 4.12 0.87 -13.96
C LEU A 65 2.67 1.35 -14.07
N VAL A 66 1.72 0.49 -14.46
CA VAL A 66 0.28 0.84 -14.50
C VAL A 66 -0.21 1.27 -13.11
N SER A 67 0.09 0.52 -12.06
CA SER A 67 -0.30 0.91 -10.69
C SER A 67 0.37 2.21 -10.24
N ILE A 68 1.65 2.41 -10.56
CA ILE A 68 2.40 3.64 -10.27
C ILE A 68 1.77 4.83 -10.99
N MET A 69 1.39 4.71 -12.24
CA MET A 69 0.74 5.78 -12.99
C MET A 69 -0.64 6.14 -12.44
N ILE A 70 -1.45 5.14 -12.09
CA ILE A 70 -2.77 5.37 -11.51
C ILE A 70 -2.66 6.11 -10.16
N THR A 71 -1.72 5.72 -9.31
CA THR A 71 -1.51 6.34 -7.98
C THR A 71 -0.68 7.62 -8.05
N GLY A 72 0.03 7.87 -9.16
CA GLY A 72 1.01 8.96 -9.27
C GLY A 72 2.18 8.78 -8.33
N ALA A 73 2.62 7.56 -8.08
CA ALA A 73 3.71 7.19 -7.18
C ALA A 73 3.51 7.61 -5.70
N PHE A 74 2.29 7.99 -5.29
CA PHE A 74 1.98 8.59 -3.99
C PHE A 74 2.56 7.83 -2.79
N HIS A 75 2.48 6.49 -2.80
CA HIS A 75 3.00 5.66 -1.71
C HIS A 75 4.51 5.42 -1.82
N PHE A 76 5.06 5.39 -3.03
CA PHE A 76 6.51 5.34 -3.26
C PHE A 76 7.21 6.62 -2.78
N ASP A 77 6.58 7.78 -3.01
CA ASP A 77 7.03 9.07 -2.48
C ASP A 77 7.14 9.01 -0.96
N GLY A 78 6.06 8.60 -0.27
CA GLY A 78 6.09 8.41 1.18
C GLY A 78 7.14 7.40 1.65
N LEU A 79 7.40 6.32 0.89
CA LEU A 79 8.46 5.37 1.20
C LEU A 79 9.84 6.06 1.13
N GLY A 80 10.11 6.80 0.06
CA GLY A 80 11.36 7.54 -0.11
C GLY A 80 11.58 8.56 1.00
N ASP A 81 10.58 9.37 1.30
CA ASP A 81 10.65 10.39 2.33
C ASP A 81 10.94 9.80 3.72
N ILE A 82 10.24 8.71 4.08
CA ILE A 82 10.47 8.01 5.36
C ILE A 82 11.90 7.49 5.46
N PHE A 83 12.45 6.89 4.43
CA PHE A 83 13.82 6.39 4.47
C PHE A 83 14.84 7.53 4.53
N ASP A 84 14.66 8.60 3.78
CA ASP A 84 15.52 9.78 3.88
C ASP A 84 15.44 10.45 5.26
N GLY A 85 14.25 10.67 5.78
CA GLY A 85 14.07 11.31 7.08
C GLY A 85 14.59 10.49 8.24
N LEU A 86 14.23 9.19 8.31
CA LEU A 86 14.56 8.36 9.48
C LEU A 86 16.01 7.90 9.52
N ILE A 87 16.64 7.74 8.35
CA ILE A 87 18.05 7.30 8.27
C ILE A 87 18.98 8.52 8.18
N GLY A 88 18.67 9.51 7.34
CA GLY A 88 19.51 10.68 7.12
C GLY A 88 19.52 11.68 8.27
N GLY A 89 18.45 11.76 9.07
CA GLY A 89 18.37 12.69 10.20
C GLY A 89 18.98 12.13 11.50
N TRP A 90 19.70 12.96 12.24
CA TRP A 90 20.36 12.58 13.50
C TRP A 90 19.46 12.70 14.74
N ASN A 91 18.55 13.68 14.76
CA ASN A 91 17.61 13.93 15.85
C ASN A 91 16.17 14.09 15.30
N PRO A 92 15.12 14.06 16.15
CA PRO A 92 13.75 14.15 15.70
C PRO A 92 13.44 15.39 14.86
N GLU A 93 13.96 16.57 15.24
CA GLU A 93 13.74 17.83 14.54
C GLU A 93 14.38 17.82 13.15
N GLY A 94 15.62 17.30 13.05
CA GLY A 94 16.34 17.17 11.78
C GLY A 94 15.62 16.18 10.84
N ARG A 95 15.08 15.06 11.38
CA ARG A 95 14.27 14.10 10.60
C ARG A 95 13.01 14.74 10.07
N LEU A 96 12.25 15.44 10.91
CA LEU A 96 11.04 16.13 10.50
C LEU A 96 11.31 17.25 9.48
N LYS A 97 12.50 17.87 9.51
CA LYS A 97 12.92 18.86 8.51
C LYS A 97 13.20 18.19 7.17
N ILE A 98 13.87 17.04 7.15
CA ILE A 98 14.13 16.26 5.92
C ILE A 98 12.83 15.80 5.30
N LEU A 99 11.89 15.26 6.10
CA LEU A 99 10.56 14.81 5.67
C LEU A 99 9.68 15.93 5.06
N LYS A 100 10.03 17.19 5.26
CA LYS A 100 9.37 18.36 4.63
C LYS A 100 10.07 18.87 3.38
N ASP A 101 11.25 18.33 3.05
CA ASP A 101 11.98 18.70 1.85
C ASP A 101 11.44 17.84 0.67
N SER A 102 11.01 18.48 -0.38
CA SER A 102 10.48 17.79 -1.57
C SER A 102 11.53 17.07 -2.43
N ARG A 103 12.80 17.12 -2.03
CA ARG A 103 13.91 16.48 -2.75
C ARG A 103 14.24 15.15 -2.08
N HIS A 104 14.26 14.08 -2.87
CA HIS A 104 14.75 12.80 -2.36
C HIS A 104 16.27 12.79 -2.20
N GLY A 105 16.71 12.27 -1.07
CA GLY A 105 18.11 11.94 -0.80
C GLY A 105 18.47 10.54 -1.27
N THR A 106 19.69 10.14 -0.99
CA THR A 106 20.22 8.83 -1.42
C THR A 106 19.46 7.65 -0.78
N TYR A 107 19.06 7.76 0.47
CA TYR A 107 18.35 6.66 1.16
C TYR A 107 16.95 6.43 0.57
N GLY A 108 16.24 7.51 0.24
CA GLY A 108 14.93 7.43 -0.42
C GLY A 108 15.02 6.84 -1.82
N VAL A 109 15.99 7.31 -2.62
CA VAL A 109 16.23 6.77 -3.97
C VAL A 109 16.55 5.27 -3.92
N VAL A 110 17.42 4.82 -2.99
CA VAL A 110 17.75 3.40 -2.83
C VAL A 110 16.53 2.60 -2.36
N ALA A 111 15.74 3.13 -1.43
CA ALA A 111 14.53 2.45 -0.94
C ALA A 111 13.50 2.25 -2.07
N ILE A 112 13.22 3.30 -2.85
CA ILE A 112 12.29 3.24 -3.99
C ILE A 112 12.81 2.27 -5.06
N ALA A 113 14.08 2.37 -5.43
CA ALA A 113 14.67 1.50 -6.44
C ALA A 113 14.63 0.02 -6.03
N PHE A 114 14.99 -0.28 -4.78
CA PHE A 114 14.91 -1.62 -4.23
C PHE A 114 13.48 -2.15 -4.23
N GLN A 115 12.52 -1.33 -3.78
CA GLN A 115 11.10 -1.68 -3.74
C GLN A 115 10.59 -2.05 -5.13
N ILE A 116 10.84 -1.22 -6.15
CA ILE A 116 10.42 -1.45 -7.53
C ILE A 116 11.03 -2.74 -8.09
N VAL A 117 12.35 -2.90 -7.97
CA VAL A 117 13.06 -4.09 -8.49
C VAL A 117 12.56 -5.36 -7.80
N PHE A 118 12.36 -5.29 -6.48
CA PHE A 118 11.92 -6.44 -5.71
C PHE A 118 10.47 -6.84 -6.04
N GLN A 119 9.55 -5.88 -6.15
CA GLN A 119 8.17 -6.17 -6.57
C GLN A 119 8.12 -6.76 -7.99
N ILE A 120 8.89 -6.20 -8.94
CA ILE A 120 8.99 -6.76 -10.31
C ILE A 120 9.47 -8.21 -10.26
N THR A 121 10.50 -8.51 -9.46
CA THR A 121 11.04 -9.86 -9.31
C THR A 121 10.00 -10.82 -8.73
N LEU A 122 9.27 -10.41 -7.70
CA LEU A 122 8.22 -11.22 -7.08
C LEU A 122 7.08 -11.50 -8.07
N ILE A 123 6.58 -10.49 -8.77
CA ILE A 123 5.50 -10.63 -9.75
C ILE A 123 5.93 -11.56 -10.89
N SER A 124 7.14 -11.36 -11.43
CA SER A 124 7.65 -12.14 -12.56
C SER A 124 7.97 -13.60 -12.23
N SER A 125 8.05 -13.95 -10.93
CA SER A 125 8.27 -15.34 -10.49
C SER A 125 6.97 -16.15 -10.38
N LEU A 126 5.81 -15.50 -10.57
CA LEU A 126 4.50 -16.14 -10.56
C LEU A 126 4.01 -16.38 -12.00
N GLU A 127 3.27 -17.49 -12.18
CA GLU A 127 2.52 -17.72 -13.41
C GLU A 127 1.57 -16.53 -13.67
N PRO A 128 1.28 -16.18 -14.93
CA PRO A 128 0.54 -14.96 -15.25
C PRO A 128 -0.79 -14.81 -14.51
N LYS A 129 -1.56 -15.90 -14.36
CA LYS A 129 -2.84 -15.90 -13.64
C LYS A 129 -2.62 -15.63 -12.15
N ASP A 130 -1.66 -16.30 -11.55
CA ASP A 130 -1.37 -16.20 -10.12
C ASP A 130 -0.78 -14.83 -9.78
N GLY A 131 0.11 -14.31 -10.62
CA GLY A 131 0.65 -12.96 -10.51
C GLY A 131 -0.42 -11.88 -10.62
N ALA A 132 -1.39 -12.04 -11.52
CA ALA A 132 -2.51 -11.11 -11.63
C ALA A 132 -3.38 -11.11 -10.36
N LEU A 133 -3.69 -12.30 -9.80
CA LEU A 133 -4.46 -12.40 -8.56
C LEU A 133 -3.67 -11.89 -7.36
N ALA A 134 -2.35 -12.12 -7.32
CA ALA A 134 -1.46 -11.57 -6.30
C ALA A 134 -1.44 -10.04 -6.35
N LEU A 135 -1.44 -9.43 -7.54
CA LEU A 135 -1.55 -7.98 -7.71
C LEU A 135 -2.89 -7.44 -7.20
N VAL A 136 -4.01 -8.12 -7.51
CA VAL A 136 -5.33 -7.72 -6.96
C VAL A 136 -5.33 -7.81 -5.45
N ALA A 137 -4.83 -8.91 -4.87
CA ALA A 137 -4.78 -9.09 -3.42
C ALA A 137 -3.86 -8.09 -2.74
N SER A 138 -2.64 -7.89 -3.27
CA SER A 138 -1.65 -6.99 -2.65
C SER A 138 -2.16 -5.56 -2.61
N HIS A 139 -2.63 -5.01 -3.72
CA HIS A 139 -3.18 -3.66 -3.75
C HIS A 139 -4.45 -3.50 -2.90
N THR A 140 -5.31 -4.54 -2.82
CA THR A 140 -6.54 -4.47 -2.02
C THR A 140 -6.25 -4.51 -0.52
N ILE A 141 -5.48 -5.50 -0.08
CA ILE A 141 -5.27 -5.78 1.34
C ILE A 141 -4.30 -4.77 1.96
N SER A 142 -3.26 -4.34 1.22
CA SER A 142 -2.31 -3.31 1.71
C SER A 142 -2.99 -2.00 2.09
N LYS A 143 -4.09 -1.64 1.43
CA LYS A 143 -4.85 -0.41 1.73
C LYS A 143 -5.53 -0.41 3.11
N ILE A 144 -5.58 -1.54 3.81
CA ILE A 144 -5.97 -1.60 5.24
C ILE A 144 -4.90 -0.91 6.09
N ILE A 145 -3.62 -1.00 5.72
CA ILE A 145 -2.50 -0.59 6.57
C ILE A 145 -2.50 0.91 6.89
N PRO A 146 -2.68 1.83 5.94
CA PRO A 146 -2.87 3.25 6.27
C PRO A 146 -3.96 3.48 7.31
N VAL A 147 -5.09 2.75 7.21
CA VAL A 147 -6.22 2.90 8.12
C VAL A 147 -5.87 2.41 9.53
N VAL A 148 -5.14 1.31 9.64
CA VAL A 148 -4.62 0.79 10.93
C VAL A 148 -3.60 1.75 11.53
N LEU A 149 -2.66 2.25 10.72
CA LEU A 149 -1.61 3.16 11.19
C LEU A 149 -2.16 4.51 11.66
N MET A 150 -3.31 4.96 11.14
CA MET A 150 -4.01 6.17 11.63
C MET A 150 -4.48 6.04 13.08
N LEU A 151 -4.63 4.83 13.65
CA LEU A 151 -4.95 4.64 15.07
C LEU A 151 -3.76 4.92 16.00
N LEU A 152 -2.55 4.96 15.48
CA LEU A 152 -1.34 5.20 16.26
C LEU A 152 -1.14 6.71 16.53
N PRO A 153 -0.37 7.09 17.56
CA PRO A 153 -0.08 8.49 17.85
C PRO A 153 0.49 9.22 16.64
N SER A 154 0.00 10.42 16.35
CA SER A 154 0.56 11.29 15.32
C SER A 154 1.85 11.95 15.78
N ALA A 155 2.80 12.17 14.86
CA ALA A 155 4.00 12.93 15.14
C ALA A 155 3.68 14.38 15.56
N PRO A 156 4.54 15.03 16.36
CA PRO A 156 4.31 16.40 16.82
C PRO A 156 4.17 17.39 15.66
N ASN A 157 3.32 18.40 15.85
CA ASN A 157 3.14 19.52 14.90
C ASN A 157 2.80 19.12 13.46
N GLN A 158 2.11 17.96 13.28
CA GLN A 158 1.63 17.54 11.97
C GLN A 158 0.33 18.25 11.61
N SER A 159 0.26 18.67 10.35
CA SER A 159 -0.91 19.27 9.70
C SER A 159 -1.25 18.51 8.43
N GLY A 160 -2.40 18.79 7.83
CA GLY A 160 -2.85 18.14 6.60
C GLY A 160 -3.88 17.03 6.82
N MET A 161 -4.33 16.44 5.71
CA MET A 161 -5.46 15.50 5.70
C MET A 161 -5.18 14.23 6.49
N GLY A 162 -3.97 13.69 6.43
CA GLY A 162 -3.59 12.48 7.17
C GLY A 162 -3.61 12.70 8.68
N ALA A 163 -3.06 13.82 9.16
CA ALA A 163 -3.06 14.16 10.58
C ALA A 163 -4.47 14.42 11.12
N THR A 164 -5.33 15.07 10.32
CA THR A 164 -6.74 15.28 10.68
C THR A 164 -7.49 13.94 10.73
N ALA A 165 -7.27 13.08 9.75
CA ALA A 165 -7.89 11.75 9.73
C ALA A 165 -7.49 10.90 10.94
N SER A 166 -6.22 10.92 11.34
CA SER A 166 -5.73 10.18 12.53
C SER A 166 -6.37 10.62 13.83
N ARG A 167 -6.77 11.88 13.96
CA ARG A 167 -7.47 12.38 15.18
C ARG A 167 -8.93 11.93 15.26
N GLU A 168 -9.53 11.60 14.12
CA GLU A 168 -10.96 11.30 13.98
C GLU A 168 -11.24 9.83 13.65
N ILE A 169 -10.21 9.04 13.37
CA ILE A 169 -10.34 7.63 13.03
C ILE A 169 -10.90 6.83 14.21
N LYS A 170 -11.76 5.87 13.91
CA LYS A 170 -12.35 4.96 14.89
C LYS A 170 -12.09 3.52 14.51
N TYR A 171 -12.05 2.62 15.48
CA TYR A 171 -11.91 1.17 15.24
C TYR A 171 -12.96 0.64 14.26
N SER A 172 -14.18 1.19 14.25
CA SER A 172 -15.24 0.78 13.32
C SER A 172 -14.85 1.00 11.85
N TYR A 173 -14.05 2.03 11.52
CA TYR A 173 -13.56 2.25 10.16
C TYR A 173 -12.49 1.24 9.77
N VAL A 174 -11.64 0.84 10.72
CA VAL A 174 -10.63 -0.21 10.51
C VAL A 174 -11.33 -1.55 10.26
N PHE A 175 -12.29 -1.94 11.11
CA PHE A 175 -13.05 -3.17 10.91
C PHE A 175 -13.83 -3.16 9.59
N GLY A 176 -14.44 -2.03 9.23
CA GLY A 176 -15.12 -1.87 7.95
C GLY A 176 -14.19 -2.00 6.75
N SER A 177 -12.98 -1.45 6.83
CA SER A 177 -11.93 -1.58 5.81
C SER A 177 -11.46 -3.04 5.67
N ILE A 178 -11.22 -3.74 6.79
CA ILE A 178 -10.86 -5.17 6.79
C ILE A 178 -11.98 -6.01 6.18
N PHE A 179 -13.23 -5.77 6.60
CA PHE A 179 -14.38 -6.49 6.07
C PHE A 179 -14.55 -6.27 4.57
N LEU A 180 -14.41 -5.03 4.09
CA LEU A 180 -14.48 -4.71 2.68
C LEU A 180 -13.36 -5.41 1.88
N ALA A 181 -12.12 -5.37 2.37
CA ALA A 181 -11.01 -6.07 1.73
C ALA A 181 -11.27 -7.59 1.68
N PHE A 182 -11.77 -8.18 2.76
CA PHE A 182 -12.16 -9.59 2.78
C PHE A 182 -13.21 -9.89 1.72
N MET A 183 -14.30 -9.13 1.67
CA MET A 183 -15.37 -9.34 0.67
C MET A 183 -14.87 -9.26 -0.77
N LEU A 184 -13.95 -8.33 -1.05
CA LEU A 184 -13.38 -8.15 -2.40
C LEU A 184 -12.40 -9.27 -2.79
N THR A 185 -11.68 -9.85 -1.83
CA THR A 185 -10.65 -10.86 -2.10
C THR A 185 -11.07 -12.29 -1.75
N ALA A 186 -12.15 -12.48 -1.01
CA ALA A 186 -12.66 -13.79 -0.62
C ALA A 186 -12.87 -14.77 -1.80
N PRO A 187 -13.35 -14.32 -2.98
CA PRO A 187 -13.55 -15.24 -4.11
C PRO A 187 -12.28 -15.96 -4.59
N PHE A 188 -11.09 -15.42 -4.30
CA PHE A 188 -9.82 -16.00 -4.74
C PHE A 188 -8.77 -16.17 -3.64
N CYS A 189 -8.91 -15.49 -2.50
CA CYS A 189 -8.03 -15.71 -1.34
C CYS A 189 -8.63 -16.70 -0.32
N GLY A 190 -9.96 -16.75 -0.20
CA GLY A 190 -10.62 -17.59 0.80
C GLY A 190 -10.05 -17.33 2.21
N LEU A 191 -9.74 -18.42 2.92
CA LEU A 191 -9.14 -18.34 4.26
C LEU A 191 -7.68 -17.86 4.28
N TYR A 192 -6.97 -17.86 3.15
CA TYR A 192 -5.64 -17.28 3.07
C TYR A 192 -5.62 -15.79 3.38
N PHE A 193 -6.76 -15.09 3.25
CA PHE A 193 -6.89 -13.70 3.67
C PHE A 193 -6.42 -13.49 5.12
N PHE A 194 -6.81 -14.38 6.04
CA PHE A 194 -6.40 -14.27 7.44
C PHE A 194 -4.92 -14.59 7.66
N ALA A 195 -4.37 -15.53 6.90
CA ALA A 195 -2.94 -15.84 6.92
C ALA A 195 -2.11 -14.66 6.37
N ILE A 196 -2.59 -13.99 5.32
CA ILE A 196 -2.00 -12.75 4.79
C ILE A 196 -2.02 -11.66 5.87
N LEU A 197 -3.15 -11.42 6.53
CA LEU A 197 -3.21 -10.43 7.62
C LEU A 197 -2.23 -10.75 8.75
N LEU A 198 -2.10 -12.03 9.10
CA LEU A 198 -1.15 -12.48 10.12
C LEU A 198 0.30 -12.22 9.70
N SER A 199 0.64 -12.43 8.43
CA SER A 199 1.99 -12.17 7.89
C SER A 199 2.38 -10.68 7.96
N LEU A 200 1.42 -9.77 7.95
CA LEU A 200 1.63 -8.33 8.04
C LEU A 200 1.90 -7.83 9.47
N VAL A 201 1.50 -8.61 10.50
CA VAL A 201 1.57 -8.14 11.91
C VAL A 201 2.99 -7.73 12.30
N VAL A 202 3.97 -8.62 12.10
CA VAL A 202 5.35 -8.37 12.52
C VAL A 202 6.00 -7.23 11.72
N PRO A 203 6.00 -7.23 10.37
CA PRO A 203 6.61 -6.16 9.58
C PRO A 203 6.01 -4.78 9.92
N ILE A 204 4.69 -4.67 10.01
CA ILE A 204 4.01 -3.40 10.28
C ILE A 204 4.22 -2.95 11.72
N PHE A 205 4.25 -3.89 12.68
CA PHE A 205 4.60 -3.56 14.07
C PHE A 205 6.03 -3.03 14.17
N VAL A 206 7.01 -3.71 13.58
CA VAL A 206 8.42 -3.27 13.61
C VAL A 206 8.56 -1.91 12.94
N PHE A 207 7.95 -1.73 11.76
CA PHE A 207 7.97 -0.46 11.04
C PHE A 207 7.36 0.68 11.88
N SER A 208 6.16 0.48 12.43
CA SER A 208 5.49 1.51 13.22
C SER A 208 6.28 1.88 14.48
N ARG A 209 6.87 0.89 15.17
CA ARG A 209 7.74 1.13 16.32
C ARG A 209 9.00 1.91 15.95
N TRP A 210 9.58 1.62 14.78
CA TRP A 210 10.74 2.35 14.28
C TRP A 210 10.40 3.81 14.01
N VAL A 211 9.30 4.10 13.30
CA VAL A 211 8.83 5.46 13.03
C VAL A 211 8.55 6.22 14.33
N ILE A 212 7.74 5.65 15.23
CA ILE A 212 7.37 6.29 16.50
C ILE A 212 8.61 6.60 17.35
N LYS A 213 9.56 5.65 17.44
CA LYS A 213 10.80 5.85 18.18
C LYS A 213 11.65 6.99 17.61
N LYS A 214 11.64 7.20 16.31
CA LYS A 214 12.51 8.15 15.61
C LYS A 214 11.95 9.57 15.56
N ILE A 215 10.63 9.74 15.43
CA ILE A 215 9.98 11.04 15.25
C ILE A 215 8.77 11.30 16.15
N GLY A 216 8.50 10.40 17.10
CA GLY A 216 7.45 10.59 18.11
C GLY A 216 6.03 10.19 17.69
N GLY A 217 5.81 9.73 16.48
CA GLY A 217 4.48 9.32 16.00
C GLY A 217 4.42 9.14 14.48
N MET A 218 3.24 8.82 13.98
CA MET A 218 2.96 8.58 12.56
C MET A 218 2.68 9.90 11.82
N LEU A 219 2.91 9.90 10.50
CA LEU A 219 2.59 11.00 9.57
C LEU A 219 2.17 10.42 8.21
N GLY A 220 1.74 11.28 7.27
CA GLY A 220 1.20 10.85 5.97
C GLY A 220 2.12 9.91 5.21
N ASP A 221 3.41 10.25 5.13
CA ASP A 221 4.42 9.47 4.40
C ASP A 221 4.63 8.10 5.04
N ALA A 222 4.52 7.99 6.37
CA ALA A 222 4.57 6.71 7.06
C ALA A 222 3.37 5.81 6.72
N PHE A 223 2.21 6.38 6.41
CA PHE A 223 1.06 5.59 5.93
C PHE A 223 1.34 4.99 4.55
N GLY A 224 1.93 5.78 3.64
CA GLY A 224 2.33 5.33 2.31
C GLY A 224 3.46 4.30 2.36
N ALA A 225 4.49 4.55 3.17
CA ALA A 225 5.59 3.61 3.38
C ALA A 225 5.12 2.26 3.95
N GLY A 226 4.25 2.29 4.96
CA GLY A 226 3.65 1.09 5.54
C GLY A 226 2.82 0.29 4.54
N GLU A 227 2.12 0.99 3.68
CA GLU A 227 1.35 0.39 2.59
C GLU A 227 2.27 -0.32 1.58
N GLN A 228 3.36 0.31 1.15
CA GLN A 228 4.34 -0.29 0.24
C GLN A 228 5.04 -1.52 0.84
N ILE A 229 5.37 -1.48 2.13
CA ILE A 229 5.87 -2.64 2.86
C ILE A 229 4.84 -3.77 2.84
N ALA A 230 3.57 -3.46 3.07
CA ALA A 230 2.50 -4.45 3.04
C ALA A 230 2.30 -5.07 1.65
N GLU A 231 2.30 -4.28 0.57
CA GLU A 231 2.24 -4.82 -0.79
C GLU A 231 3.32 -5.86 -1.04
N THR A 232 4.56 -5.54 -0.66
CA THR A 232 5.69 -6.46 -0.83
C THR A 232 5.55 -7.72 0.01
N VAL A 233 5.16 -7.61 1.27
CA VAL A 233 4.95 -8.77 2.16
C VAL A 233 3.86 -9.70 1.59
N ILE A 234 2.79 -9.14 1.05
CA ILE A 234 1.72 -9.92 0.43
C ILE A 234 2.22 -10.63 -0.84
N LEU A 235 3.00 -9.96 -1.68
CA LEU A 235 3.61 -10.60 -2.85
C LEU A 235 4.56 -11.73 -2.44
N ILE A 236 5.39 -11.54 -1.40
CA ILE A 236 6.25 -12.61 -0.84
C ILE A 236 5.40 -13.80 -0.37
N PHE A 237 4.27 -13.53 0.31
CA PHE A 237 3.36 -14.57 0.76
C PHE A 237 2.84 -15.41 -0.41
N PHE A 238 2.39 -14.78 -1.49
CA PHE A 238 1.93 -15.49 -2.68
C PHE A 238 3.06 -16.31 -3.33
N VAL A 239 4.23 -15.72 -3.56
CA VAL A 239 5.39 -16.42 -4.10
C VAL A 239 5.75 -17.63 -3.24
N SER A 240 5.78 -17.49 -1.92
CA SER A 240 6.13 -18.56 -1.00
C SER A 240 5.13 -19.74 -1.08
N ILE A 241 3.82 -19.44 -1.13
CA ILE A 241 2.79 -20.48 -1.21
C ILE A 241 2.85 -21.23 -2.55
N PHE A 242 2.99 -20.51 -3.66
CA PHE A 242 3.05 -21.11 -4.98
C PHE A 242 4.33 -21.92 -5.20
N SER A 243 5.46 -21.47 -4.62
CA SER A 243 6.72 -22.22 -4.68
C SER A 243 6.70 -23.52 -3.91
N ILE A 244 5.94 -23.60 -2.79
CA ILE A 244 5.86 -24.78 -1.91
C ILE A 244 4.85 -25.81 -2.44
N ASN A 245 3.71 -25.36 -2.96
CA ASN A 245 2.56 -26.21 -3.26
C ASN A 245 2.41 -26.56 -4.75
N GLY A 246 3.28 -26.06 -5.64
CA GLY A 246 2.97 -26.00 -7.06
C GLY A 246 1.78 -25.03 -7.27
N SER A 247 1.28 -24.90 -8.48
CA SER A 247 0.07 -24.09 -8.69
C SER A 247 -1.03 -24.57 -7.74
N ILE A 248 -1.38 -23.76 -6.73
CA ILE A 248 -2.52 -24.06 -5.87
C ILE A 248 -3.72 -24.10 -6.81
N ALA A 249 -4.29 -25.29 -6.98
CA ALA A 249 -5.62 -25.39 -7.54
C ALA A 249 -6.51 -24.54 -6.64
N TRP A 250 -6.93 -23.39 -7.12
CA TRP A 250 -7.89 -22.54 -6.45
C TRP A 250 -9.09 -23.42 -6.14
N ILE A 251 -9.27 -23.73 -4.85
CA ILE A 251 -10.33 -24.62 -4.41
C ILE A 251 -11.63 -23.85 -4.61
N PHE A 252 -12.33 -24.18 -5.68
CA PHE A 252 -13.75 -24.00 -5.88
C PHE A 252 -14.39 -25.36 -6.12
#